data_110971e28fc8e708379d41176d39b107
#
_entry.id   110971e28fc8e708379d41176d39b107
#
_cell.length_a   1.000
_cell.length_b   1.000
_cell.length_c   1.000
_cell.angle_alpha   90.00
_cell.angle_beta   90.00
_cell.angle_gamma   90.00
#
_symmetry.space_group_name_H-M   'P 1'
#
loop_
_entity.id
_entity.type
_entity.pdbx_description
1 polymer ?
#
loop_
_entity_poly.entity_id
_entity_poly.type
_entity_poly.pdbx_seq_one_letter_code
_entity_poly.pdbx_strand_id
1 'polypeptide(L)'
;MKPIYEENEETLEIAEQISCHIPPHLHKSMELVSVTEGTLEIGVGTELYHMEKGDFALVFPELIHHYQVFNSESCKAIYALASPLLAPSYTKELQQFCPVNPVILAQEVLPDVNYALRSMLVYPAASQGHVLHQAFIQIILARTLPLFEMIDNSSVGSNDIIYQTVSYFAAHYTEELTLSKMAHDLGISQSSLSRVFSGTFH
;
A
#
# COMPACT_ATOMS: atom_id res chain seq x y z
N MET A 1 -8.40 9.53 -12.75
CA MET A 1 -6.94 9.41 -12.85
C MET A 1 -6.61 7.93 -12.91
N LYS A 2 -5.72 7.47 -13.76
CA LYS A 2 -5.43 6.03 -13.90
C LYS A 2 -4.54 5.58 -12.74
N PRO A 3 -4.86 4.47 -12.05
CA PRO A 3 -3.90 3.86 -11.12
C PRO A 3 -2.63 3.51 -11.88
N ILE A 4 -1.49 3.78 -11.27
CA ILE A 4 -0.17 3.51 -11.83
C ILE A 4 0.35 2.26 -11.13
N TYR A 5 0.85 1.29 -11.91
CA TYR A 5 1.63 0.20 -11.35
C TYR A 5 3.08 0.68 -11.22
N GLU A 6 3.59 0.66 -10.00
CA GLU A 6 4.97 1.04 -9.71
C GLU A 6 5.83 -0.23 -9.54
N GLU A 7 6.81 -0.41 -10.42
CA GLU A 7 7.84 -1.43 -10.23
C GLU A 7 8.95 -0.83 -9.35
N ASN A 8 9.06 -1.34 -8.12
CA ASN A 8 10.19 -1.02 -7.26
C ASN A 8 11.18 -2.19 -7.28
N GLU A 9 12.39 -1.94 -7.77
CA GLU A 9 13.47 -2.94 -7.82
C GLU A 9 14.20 -3.04 -6.46
N GLU A 10 14.05 -2.06 -5.59
CA GLU A 10 14.71 -2.05 -4.29
C GLU A 10 13.98 -2.91 -3.26
N THR A 11 14.75 -3.56 -2.38
CA THR A 11 14.19 -4.39 -1.31
C THR A 11 13.54 -3.54 -0.22
N LEU A 12 14.05 -2.32 -0.01
CA LEU A 12 13.51 -1.31 0.90
C LEU A 12 13.87 0.08 0.41
N GLU A 13 12.85 0.90 0.25
CA GLU A 13 12.96 2.35 0.13
C GLU A 13 12.29 3.00 1.33
N ILE A 14 12.97 3.90 2.03
CA ILE A 14 12.41 4.60 3.19
C ILE A 14 12.84 6.06 3.19
N ALA A 15 11.88 6.96 3.41
CA ALA A 15 12.13 8.38 3.54
C ALA A 15 11.11 9.05 4.47
N GLU A 16 11.55 10.07 5.22
CA GLU A 16 10.64 11.03 5.82
C GLU A 16 10.51 12.23 4.87
N GLN A 17 9.29 12.52 4.44
CA GLN A 17 9.06 13.56 3.45
C GLN A 17 7.77 14.34 3.73
N ILE A 18 7.66 15.51 3.09
CA ILE A 18 6.42 16.27 3.07
C ILE A 18 5.42 15.49 2.20
N SER A 19 4.29 15.15 2.80
CA SER A 19 3.23 14.43 2.11
C SER A 19 2.57 15.32 1.05
N CYS A 20 2.25 14.73 -0.08
CA CYS A 20 1.55 15.39 -1.17
C CYS A 20 0.40 14.51 -1.66
N HIS A 21 -0.41 15.07 -2.55
CA HIS A 21 -1.43 14.28 -3.24
C HIS A 21 -0.76 13.28 -4.19
N ILE A 22 -0.94 11.99 -3.91
CA ILE A 22 -0.46 10.89 -4.77
C ILE A 22 -1.68 10.17 -5.34
N PRO A 23 -1.78 10.05 -6.67
CA PRO A 23 -2.91 9.40 -7.33
C PRO A 23 -2.99 7.90 -6.98
N PRO A 24 -4.13 7.24 -7.24
CA PRO A 24 -4.27 5.80 -7.06
C PRO A 24 -3.18 5.02 -7.79
N HIS A 25 -2.48 4.17 -7.05
CA HIS A 25 -1.39 3.32 -7.53
C HIS A 25 -1.38 1.99 -6.77
N LEU A 26 -0.61 1.04 -7.23
CA LEU A 26 -0.35 -0.24 -6.57
C LEU A 26 1.05 -0.72 -6.92
N HIS A 27 1.62 -1.52 -6.04
CA HIS A 27 2.93 -2.16 -6.22
C HIS A 27 3.01 -3.48 -5.44
N LYS A 28 4.05 -4.28 -5.72
CA LYS A 28 4.29 -5.58 -5.04
C LYS A 28 4.87 -5.45 -3.63
N SER A 29 5.32 -4.27 -3.26
CA SER A 29 5.83 -3.98 -1.93
C SER A 29 4.67 -3.78 -0.95
N MET A 30 4.88 -4.08 0.31
CA MET A 30 4.08 -3.53 1.39
C MET A 30 4.51 -2.09 1.65
N GLU A 31 3.61 -1.22 2.02
CA GLU A 31 3.92 0.16 2.37
C GLU A 31 3.56 0.46 3.82
N LEU A 32 4.53 0.99 4.55
CA LEU A 32 4.37 1.41 5.93
C LEU A 32 4.39 2.94 5.97
N VAL A 33 3.37 3.52 6.57
CA VAL A 33 3.22 4.98 6.66
C VAL A 33 3.07 5.38 8.11
N SER A 34 3.88 6.34 8.57
CA SER A 34 3.74 6.91 9.92
C SER A 34 3.72 8.42 9.84
N VAL A 35 2.62 9.03 10.25
CA VAL A 35 2.46 10.49 10.26
C VAL A 35 3.29 11.08 11.38
N THR A 36 4.25 11.94 11.03
CA THR A 36 5.14 12.59 12.00
C THR A 36 4.71 14.03 12.32
N GLU A 37 3.99 14.68 11.38
CA GLU A 37 3.47 16.03 11.55
C GLU A 37 2.21 16.26 10.70
N GLY A 38 1.20 16.93 11.22
CA GLY A 38 -0.03 17.25 10.52
C GLY A 38 -0.99 16.06 10.37
N THR A 39 -1.76 16.07 9.27
CA THR A 39 -2.79 15.05 8.97
C THR A 39 -2.68 14.56 7.52
N LEU A 40 -3.04 13.32 7.30
CA LEU A 40 -2.99 12.65 6.00
C LEU A 40 -4.27 11.83 5.80
N GLU A 41 -4.82 11.88 4.60
CA GLU A 41 -5.86 10.93 4.19
C GLU A 41 -5.22 9.83 3.36
N ILE A 42 -5.44 8.58 3.74
CA ILE A 42 -5.04 7.41 2.97
C ILE A 42 -6.27 6.70 2.42
N GLY A 43 -6.36 6.58 1.10
CA GLY A 43 -7.35 5.74 0.45
C GLY A 43 -6.78 4.35 0.21
N VAL A 44 -7.50 3.29 0.62
CA VAL A 44 -7.14 1.89 0.33
C VAL A 44 -8.37 1.18 -0.19
N GLY A 45 -8.28 0.62 -1.39
CA GLY A 45 -9.44 0.09 -2.11
C GLY A 45 -10.45 1.19 -2.39
N THR A 46 -11.66 1.06 -1.83
CA THR A 46 -12.77 2.03 -1.98
C THR A 46 -12.95 2.94 -0.76
N GLU A 47 -12.22 2.71 0.30
CA GLU A 47 -12.37 3.42 1.57
C GLU A 47 -11.29 4.49 1.75
N LEU A 48 -11.64 5.56 2.46
CA LEU A 48 -10.73 6.66 2.81
C LEU A 48 -10.60 6.72 4.33
N TYR A 49 -9.37 6.75 4.81
CA TYR A 49 -9.04 6.77 6.23
C TYR A 49 -8.28 8.02 6.60
N HIS A 50 -8.71 8.67 7.68
CA HIS A 50 -8.03 9.82 8.26
C HIS A 50 -6.90 9.39 9.18
N MET A 51 -5.73 10.02 9.05
CA MET A 51 -4.56 9.79 9.90
C MET A 51 -4.08 11.11 10.50
N GLU A 52 -3.79 11.07 11.78
CA GLU A 52 -3.19 12.18 12.53
C GLU A 52 -1.75 11.84 12.93
N LYS A 53 -1.06 12.85 13.49
CA LYS A 53 0.29 12.66 14.00
C LYS A 53 0.39 11.51 15.00
N GLY A 54 1.27 10.56 14.69
CA GLY A 54 1.53 9.35 15.49
C GLY A 54 0.80 8.12 14.98
N ASP A 55 -0.21 8.28 14.12
CA ASP A 55 -0.89 7.15 13.49
C ASP A 55 0.07 6.42 12.54
N PHE A 56 -0.21 5.14 12.40
CA PHE A 56 0.53 4.23 11.53
C PHE A 56 -0.44 3.52 10.59
N ALA A 57 -0.06 3.35 9.32
CA ALA A 57 -0.79 2.53 8.38
C ALA A 57 0.12 1.47 7.76
N LEU A 58 -0.48 0.31 7.45
CA LEU A 58 0.16 -0.76 6.69
C LEU A 58 -0.71 -1.12 5.48
N VAL A 59 -0.23 -0.74 4.30
CA VAL A 59 -0.82 -1.15 3.03
C VAL A 59 -0.17 -2.45 2.58
N PHE A 60 -0.99 -3.47 2.35
CA PHE A 60 -0.51 -4.76 1.89
C PHE A 60 -0.15 -4.73 0.40
N PRO A 61 0.71 -5.65 -0.07
CA PRO A 61 1.07 -5.76 -1.49
C PRO A 61 -0.15 -5.83 -2.41
N GLU A 62 -0.03 -5.19 -3.57
CA GLU A 62 -1.04 -5.23 -4.64
C GLU A 62 -2.39 -4.59 -4.31
N LEU A 63 -2.54 -3.93 -3.16
CA LEU A 63 -3.71 -3.12 -2.87
C LEU A 63 -3.62 -1.74 -3.52
N ILE A 64 -4.69 -1.33 -4.21
CA ILE A 64 -4.79 0.03 -4.76
C ILE A 64 -4.90 1.01 -3.60
N HIS A 65 -4.03 2.00 -3.58
CA HIS A 65 -4.02 3.04 -2.55
C HIS A 65 -3.62 4.39 -3.12
N HIS A 66 -3.92 5.44 -2.38
CA HIS A 66 -3.61 6.82 -2.74
C HIS A 66 -3.52 7.71 -1.50
N TYR A 67 -2.91 8.89 -1.65
CA TYR A 67 -2.79 9.86 -0.57
C TYR A 67 -3.40 11.21 -0.94
N GLN A 68 -4.04 11.84 0.04
CA GLN A 68 -4.60 13.18 -0.09
C GLN A 68 -4.20 14.03 1.11
N VAL A 69 -3.83 15.28 0.84
CA VAL A 69 -3.52 16.28 1.87
C VAL A 69 -4.45 17.46 1.64
N PHE A 70 -5.35 17.72 2.59
CA PHE A 70 -6.35 18.77 2.45
C PHE A 70 -5.95 20.10 3.08
N ASN A 71 -5.01 20.07 4.04
CA ASN A 71 -4.53 21.28 4.68
C ASN A 71 -3.24 21.78 4.03
N SER A 72 -3.16 23.10 3.80
CA SER A 72 -1.95 23.76 3.34
C SER A 72 -0.80 23.77 4.35
N GLU A 73 -1.05 23.35 5.59
CA GLU A 73 -0.02 23.13 6.58
C GLU A 73 0.66 21.79 6.29
N SER A 74 1.98 21.82 6.28
CA SER A 74 2.82 20.70 5.87
C SER A 74 2.54 19.43 6.67
N CYS A 75 1.91 18.44 6.07
CA CYS A 75 1.92 17.08 6.59
C CYS A 75 3.29 16.46 6.30
N LYS A 76 3.90 15.81 7.30
CA LYS A 76 5.08 14.97 7.11
C LYS A 76 4.78 13.54 7.56
N ALA A 77 5.30 12.61 6.81
CA ALA A 77 5.20 11.20 7.17
C ALA A 77 6.49 10.44 6.76
N ILE A 78 6.74 9.37 7.46
CA ILE A 78 7.70 8.34 7.06
C ILE A 78 6.96 7.38 6.14
N TYR A 79 7.48 7.19 4.94
CA TYR A 79 7.02 6.20 3.97
C TYR A 79 8.12 5.14 3.82
N ALA A 80 7.75 3.88 3.96
CA ALA A 80 8.67 2.77 3.75
C ALA A 80 8.02 1.74 2.80
N LEU A 81 8.54 1.65 1.59
CA LEU A 81 8.20 0.60 0.64
C LEU A 81 9.13 -0.58 0.88
N ALA A 82 8.57 -1.68 1.35
CA ALA A 82 9.33 -2.86 1.75
C ALA A 82 8.89 -4.10 0.98
N SER A 83 9.85 -4.79 0.37
CA SER A 83 9.57 -6.07 -0.27
C SER A 83 9.09 -7.10 0.76
N PRO A 84 8.05 -7.91 0.47
CA PRO A 84 7.64 -9.03 1.31
C PRO A 84 8.76 -10.03 1.60
N LEU A 85 9.82 -10.07 0.78
CA LEU A 85 11.01 -10.89 1.00
C LEU A 85 11.77 -10.54 2.28
N LEU A 86 11.58 -9.33 2.81
CA LEU A 86 12.13 -8.93 4.13
C LEU A 86 11.39 -9.58 5.30
N ALA A 87 10.21 -10.14 5.05
CA ALA A 87 9.39 -10.75 6.09
C ALA A 87 8.87 -12.14 5.68
N PRO A 88 9.76 -13.12 5.43
CA PRO A 88 9.37 -14.43 4.90
C PRO A 88 8.43 -15.20 5.83
N SER A 89 8.47 -14.92 7.14
CA SER A 89 7.57 -15.53 8.12
C SER A 89 6.10 -15.07 7.98
N TYR A 90 5.84 -13.96 7.29
CA TYR A 90 4.52 -13.35 7.09
C TYR A 90 4.05 -13.41 5.64
N THR A 91 4.73 -14.17 4.78
CA THR A 91 4.40 -14.26 3.34
C THR A 91 2.95 -14.66 3.11
N LYS A 92 2.45 -15.63 3.90
CA LYS A 92 1.07 -16.10 3.77
C LYS A 92 0.07 -15.01 4.14
N GLU A 93 0.28 -14.34 5.25
CA GLU A 93 -0.56 -13.26 5.73
C GLU A 93 -0.62 -12.12 4.72
N LEU A 94 0.53 -11.70 4.22
CA LEU A 94 0.66 -10.58 3.28
C LEU A 94 0.08 -10.89 1.89
N GLN A 95 0.02 -12.17 1.49
CA GLN A 95 -0.50 -12.56 0.17
C GLN A 95 -1.97 -12.95 0.18
N GLN A 96 -2.47 -13.54 1.26
CA GLN A 96 -3.81 -14.11 1.32
C GLN A 96 -4.82 -13.23 2.04
N PHE A 97 -4.37 -12.29 2.85
CA PHE A 97 -5.24 -11.45 3.66
C PHE A 97 -4.97 -9.97 3.40
N CYS A 98 -5.92 -9.14 3.81
CA CYS A 98 -5.74 -7.70 3.93
C CYS A 98 -6.49 -7.18 5.17
N PRO A 99 -6.04 -6.07 5.77
CA PRO A 99 -6.73 -5.48 6.89
C PRO A 99 -8.05 -4.82 6.46
N VAL A 100 -9.11 -4.98 7.25
CA VAL A 100 -10.37 -4.23 7.07
C VAL A 100 -10.13 -2.73 7.20
N ASN A 101 -9.31 -2.34 8.18
CA ASN A 101 -8.82 -0.98 8.36
C ASN A 101 -7.29 -1.03 8.42
N PRO A 102 -6.58 -0.39 7.48
CA PRO A 102 -5.12 -0.40 7.45
C PRO A 102 -4.46 0.53 8.49
N VAL A 103 -5.23 1.36 9.20
CA VAL A 103 -4.74 2.39 10.12
C VAL A 103 -4.77 1.90 11.56
N ILE A 104 -3.68 2.10 12.28
CA ILE A 104 -3.52 1.92 13.71
C ILE A 104 -3.37 3.30 14.34
N LEU A 105 -4.22 3.61 15.31
CA LEU A 105 -4.20 4.92 15.97
C LEU A 105 -2.95 5.07 16.85
N ALA A 106 -2.46 6.29 17.00
CA ALA A 106 -1.22 6.64 17.72
C ALA A 106 -1.11 6.01 19.12
N GLN A 107 -2.22 5.91 19.83
CA GLN A 107 -2.28 5.33 21.17
C GLN A 107 -2.07 3.81 21.21
N GLU A 108 -2.26 3.13 20.07
CA GLU A 108 -2.12 1.68 19.92
C GLU A 108 -0.76 1.32 19.29
N VAL A 109 -0.07 2.29 18.67
CA VAL A 109 1.27 2.10 18.08
C VAL A 109 2.31 1.93 19.19
N LEU A 110 2.90 0.74 19.24
CA LEU A 110 3.91 0.44 20.26
C LEU A 110 5.23 1.21 19.99
N PRO A 111 5.96 1.62 21.04
CA PRO A 111 7.19 2.41 20.89
C PRO A 111 8.28 1.75 20.02
N ASP A 112 8.36 0.43 20.01
CA ASP A 112 9.32 -0.32 19.21
C ASP A 112 9.04 -0.27 17.69
N VAL A 113 7.78 -0.04 17.28
CA VAL A 113 7.41 0.24 15.88
C VAL A 113 8.02 1.55 15.43
N ASN A 114 7.82 2.62 16.21
CA ASN A 114 8.39 3.94 15.92
C ASN A 114 9.92 3.92 15.95
N TYR A 115 10.51 3.18 16.90
CA TYR A 115 11.96 3.01 16.98
C TYR A 115 12.51 2.30 15.72
N ALA A 116 11.85 1.23 15.28
CA ALA A 116 12.27 0.49 14.09
C ALA A 116 12.23 1.35 12.83
N LEU A 117 11.11 2.09 12.59
CA LEU A 117 10.98 3.01 11.44
C LEU A 117 12.09 4.08 11.45
N ARG A 118 12.29 4.77 12.57
CA ARG A 118 13.32 5.81 12.69
C ARG A 118 14.73 5.26 12.56
N SER A 119 14.97 4.06 13.06
CA SER A 119 16.28 3.40 12.91
C SER A 119 16.58 3.08 11.45
N MET A 120 15.58 2.62 10.68
CA MET A 120 15.76 2.34 9.25
C MET A 120 16.09 3.60 8.44
N LEU A 121 15.57 4.78 8.82
CA LEU A 121 15.94 6.06 8.18
C LEU A 121 17.42 6.40 8.34
N VAL A 122 18.02 6.01 9.47
CA VAL A 122 19.42 6.37 9.79
C VAL A 122 20.42 5.38 9.18
N TYR A 123 20.02 4.12 8.97
CA TYR A 123 20.89 3.08 8.47
C TYR A 123 20.59 2.76 6.99
N PRO A 124 21.29 3.36 6.04
CA PRO A 124 21.07 3.09 4.62
C PRO A 124 21.36 1.62 4.27
N ALA A 125 20.66 1.10 3.27
CA ALA A 125 20.69 -0.31 2.86
C ALA A 125 22.08 -0.83 2.38
N ALA A 126 23.01 0.04 2.09
CA ALA A 126 24.32 -0.32 1.58
C ALA A 126 25.17 -1.05 2.65
N SER A 127 25.47 -2.29 2.38
CA SER A 127 26.51 -3.17 2.96
C SER A 127 26.24 -3.98 4.23
N GLN A 128 25.46 -3.53 5.20
CA GLN A 128 25.05 -4.33 6.38
C GLN A 128 23.58 -4.10 6.75
N GLY A 129 22.94 -3.16 6.09
CA GLY A 129 21.57 -2.73 6.38
C GLY A 129 20.50 -3.81 6.12
N HIS A 130 20.71 -4.71 5.17
CA HIS A 130 19.70 -5.69 4.78
C HIS A 130 19.23 -6.58 5.95
N VAL A 131 20.15 -7.12 6.74
CA VAL A 131 19.80 -7.97 7.90
C VAL A 131 19.10 -7.15 8.99
N LEU A 132 19.58 -5.93 9.22
CA LEU A 132 18.99 -5.02 10.20
C LEU A 132 17.59 -4.56 9.75
N HIS A 133 17.43 -4.20 8.48
CA HIS A 133 16.14 -3.83 7.91
C HIS A 133 15.15 -5.00 7.98
N GLN A 134 15.59 -6.21 7.64
CA GLN A 134 14.79 -7.42 7.80
C GLN A 134 14.30 -7.61 9.24
N ALA A 135 15.20 -7.42 10.23
CA ALA A 135 14.84 -7.51 11.64
C ALA A 135 13.81 -6.46 12.05
N PHE A 136 14.00 -5.20 11.62
CA PHE A 136 13.07 -4.11 11.93
C PHE A 136 11.69 -4.32 11.26
N ILE A 137 11.64 -4.73 10.00
CA ILE A 137 10.38 -5.05 9.32
C ILE A 137 9.65 -6.18 10.03
N GLN A 138 10.36 -7.23 10.46
CA GLN A 138 9.75 -8.33 11.21
C GLN A 138 9.22 -7.88 12.58
N ILE A 139 9.93 -6.98 13.29
CA ILE A 139 9.43 -6.40 14.55
C ILE A 139 8.13 -5.61 14.28
N ILE A 140 8.13 -4.74 13.27
CA ILE A 140 6.95 -3.95 12.92
C ILE A 140 5.76 -4.87 12.62
N LEU A 141 5.92 -5.85 11.76
CA LEU A 141 4.83 -6.77 11.41
C LEU A 141 4.37 -7.60 12.62
N ALA A 142 5.29 -8.09 13.46
CA ALA A 142 4.94 -8.82 14.68
C ALA A 142 4.11 -7.99 15.66
N ARG A 143 4.29 -6.67 15.66
CA ARG A 143 3.58 -5.74 16.54
C ARG A 143 2.27 -5.22 15.95
N THR A 144 2.19 -5.08 14.63
CA THR A 144 1.05 -4.45 13.96
C THR A 144 0.03 -5.45 13.44
N LEU A 145 0.45 -6.59 12.86
CA LEU A 145 -0.48 -7.58 12.31
C LEU A 145 -1.53 -8.09 13.31
N PRO A 146 -1.20 -8.36 14.60
CA PRO A 146 -2.20 -8.79 15.58
C PRO A 146 -3.27 -7.73 15.92
N LEU A 147 -3.05 -6.46 15.55
CA LEU A 147 -3.99 -5.37 15.81
C LEU A 147 -5.04 -5.23 14.70
N PHE A 148 -4.81 -5.85 13.54
CA PHE A 148 -5.73 -5.77 12.42
C PHE A 148 -6.79 -6.87 12.47
N GLU A 149 -8.03 -6.48 12.17
CA GLU A 149 -9.04 -7.42 11.72
C GLU A 149 -8.75 -7.75 10.25
N MET A 150 -8.46 -9.03 9.98
CA MET A 150 -8.03 -9.50 8.66
C MET A 150 -9.17 -10.16 7.92
N ILE A 151 -9.28 -9.87 6.63
CA ILE A 151 -10.20 -10.55 5.71
C ILE A 151 -9.41 -11.20 4.59
N ASP A 152 -9.98 -12.24 4.00
CA ASP A 152 -9.39 -12.92 2.86
C ASP A 152 -9.31 -11.97 1.65
N ASN A 153 -8.13 -11.80 1.08
CA ASN A 153 -7.88 -10.89 -0.03
C ASN A 153 -8.73 -11.23 -1.27
N SER A 154 -9.10 -12.51 -1.44
CA SER A 154 -10.02 -12.93 -2.49
C SER A 154 -11.41 -12.33 -2.34
N SER A 155 -11.83 -11.95 -1.12
CA SER A 155 -13.11 -11.32 -0.86
C SER A 155 -13.12 -9.81 -1.16
N VAL A 156 -11.96 -9.15 -1.15
CA VAL A 156 -11.84 -7.69 -1.37
C VAL A 156 -11.38 -7.38 -2.79
N GLY A 157 -10.49 -8.18 -3.35
CA GLY A 157 -9.88 -7.90 -4.65
C GLY A 157 -10.45 -8.74 -5.81
N SER A 158 -10.84 -10.00 -5.59
CA SER A 158 -11.21 -10.91 -6.68
C SER A 158 -12.58 -10.60 -7.31
N ASN A 159 -13.47 -9.92 -6.59
CA ASN A 159 -14.77 -9.50 -7.08
C ASN A 159 -14.81 -8.01 -7.48
N ASP A 160 -13.78 -7.25 -7.19
CA ASP A 160 -13.72 -5.86 -7.61
C ASP A 160 -13.20 -5.79 -9.05
N ILE A 161 -14.09 -5.45 -9.97
CA ILE A 161 -13.77 -5.25 -11.38
C ILE A 161 -12.66 -4.20 -11.54
N ILE A 162 -12.54 -3.25 -10.63
CA ILE A 162 -11.51 -2.21 -10.65
C ILE A 162 -10.13 -2.86 -10.43
N TYR A 163 -9.99 -3.67 -9.38
CA TYR A 163 -8.74 -4.35 -9.06
C TYR A 163 -8.32 -5.29 -10.20
N GLN A 164 -9.26 -6.13 -10.67
CA GLN A 164 -8.99 -7.04 -11.79
C GLN A 164 -8.56 -6.28 -13.05
N THR A 165 -9.19 -5.13 -13.31
CA THR A 165 -8.87 -4.28 -14.46
C THR A 165 -7.46 -3.68 -14.35
N VAL A 166 -7.10 -3.16 -13.18
CA VAL A 166 -5.78 -2.57 -12.94
C VAL A 166 -4.68 -3.64 -12.99
N SER A 167 -4.91 -4.78 -12.34
CA SER A 167 -3.97 -5.91 -12.37
C SER A 167 -3.77 -6.47 -13.78
N TYR A 168 -4.85 -6.55 -14.56
CA TYR A 168 -4.77 -6.96 -15.97
C TYR A 168 -3.94 -5.96 -16.80
N PHE A 169 -4.15 -4.67 -16.60
CA PHE A 169 -3.33 -3.63 -17.24
C PHE A 169 -1.86 -3.75 -16.87
N ALA A 170 -1.57 -3.91 -15.58
CA ALA A 170 -0.21 -4.05 -15.09
C ALA A 170 0.51 -5.28 -15.68
N ALA A 171 -0.23 -6.37 -15.89
CA ALA A 171 0.33 -7.60 -16.47
C ALA A 171 0.54 -7.52 -17.99
N HIS A 172 -0.24 -6.68 -18.70
CA HIS A 172 -0.31 -6.70 -20.19
C HIS A 172 -0.03 -5.33 -20.83
N TYR A 173 0.52 -4.35 -20.10
CA TYR A 173 0.71 -2.97 -20.61
C TYR A 173 1.64 -2.87 -21.82
N THR A 174 2.47 -3.89 -22.07
CA THR A 174 3.35 -3.97 -23.24
C THR A 174 2.66 -4.55 -24.48
N GLU A 175 1.43 -5.07 -24.34
CA GLU A 175 0.66 -5.67 -25.41
C GLU A 175 -0.33 -4.65 -26.01
N GLU A 176 -0.85 -4.97 -27.22
CA GLU A 176 -1.95 -4.21 -27.79
C GLU A 176 -3.25 -4.54 -27.04
N LEU A 177 -3.67 -3.65 -26.15
CA LEU A 177 -4.84 -3.81 -25.31
C LEU A 177 -6.07 -3.19 -25.94
N THR A 178 -7.12 -3.99 -26.10
CA THR A 178 -8.46 -3.50 -26.47
C THR A 178 -9.43 -3.75 -25.33
N LEU A 179 -10.43 -2.86 -25.20
CA LEU A 179 -11.50 -3.01 -24.21
C LEU A 179 -12.22 -4.36 -24.36
N SER A 180 -12.36 -4.83 -25.60
CA SER A 180 -12.99 -6.12 -25.93
C SER A 180 -12.20 -7.31 -25.39
N LYS A 181 -10.87 -7.34 -25.64
CA LYS A 181 -9.97 -8.39 -25.17
C LYS A 181 -9.97 -8.43 -23.64
N MET A 182 -9.81 -7.27 -23.00
CA MET A 182 -9.79 -7.17 -21.55
C MET A 182 -11.12 -7.64 -20.92
N ALA A 183 -12.26 -7.20 -21.43
CA ALA A 183 -13.57 -7.62 -20.93
C ALA A 183 -13.77 -9.13 -21.06
N HIS A 184 -13.34 -9.70 -22.20
CA HIS A 184 -13.38 -11.14 -22.44
C HIS A 184 -12.53 -11.91 -21.42
N ASP A 185 -11.26 -11.50 -21.23
CA ASP A 185 -10.30 -12.20 -20.38
C ASP A 185 -10.65 -12.08 -18.90
N LEU A 186 -11.28 -10.98 -18.50
CA LEU A 186 -11.81 -10.77 -17.15
C LEU A 186 -13.20 -11.41 -16.91
N GLY A 187 -13.81 -11.99 -17.96
CA GLY A 187 -15.13 -12.62 -17.85
C GLY A 187 -16.28 -11.65 -17.58
N ILE A 188 -16.14 -10.38 -17.95
CA ILE A 188 -17.12 -9.31 -17.73
C ILE A 188 -17.61 -8.71 -19.04
N SER A 189 -18.77 -8.02 -19.00
CA SER A 189 -19.25 -7.32 -20.20
C SER A 189 -18.42 -6.05 -20.48
N GLN A 190 -18.25 -5.70 -21.76
CA GLN A 190 -17.61 -4.44 -22.15
C GLN A 190 -18.30 -3.22 -21.54
N SER A 191 -19.61 -3.24 -21.39
CA SER A 191 -20.38 -2.16 -20.79
C SER A 191 -20.10 -2.04 -19.28
N SER A 192 -19.90 -3.15 -18.58
CA SER A 192 -19.49 -3.16 -17.16
C SER A 192 -18.09 -2.59 -17.01
N LEU A 193 -17.15 -3.06 -17.83
CA LEU A 193 -15.77 -2.56 -17.83
C LEU A 193 -15.72 -1.06 -18.18
N SER A 194 -16.45 -0.62 -19.22
CA SER A 194 -16.54 0.80 -19.59
C SER A 194 -17.12 1.67 -18.48
N ARG A 195 -18.10 1.19 -17.73
CA ARG A 195 -18.71 1.90 -16.60
C ARG A 195 -17.72 2.05 -15.45
N VAL A 196 -16.96 1.01 -15.13
CA VAL A 196 -15.89 1.05 -14.15
C VAL A 196 -14.84 2.09 -14.56
N PHE A 197 -14.39 2.06 -15.83
CA PHE A 197 -13.47 3.06 -16.34
C PHE A 197 -14.00 4.49 -16.21
N SER A 198 -15.25 4.71 -16.62
CA SER A 198 -15.86 6.05 -16.58
C SER A 198 -16.14 6.53 -15.16
N GLY A 199 -16.42 5.61 -14.21
CA GLY A 199 -16.72 5.97 -12.82
C GLY A 199 -15.49 6.14 -11.93
N THR A 200 -14.40 5.44 -12.24
CA THR A 200 -13.23 5.37 -11.34
C THR A 200 -12.04 6.20 -11.86
N PHE A 201 -11.93 6.38 -13.18
CA PHE A 201 -10.74 6.96 -13.81
C PHE A 201 -10.99 8.29 -14.54
N HIS A 202 -12.03 9.00 -14.16
CA HIS A 202 -12.35 10.35 -14.67
C HIS A 202 -11.45 11.42 -14.10
#